data_dfebde7324ebe737bc4da89cd99cdcfd
#
_entry.id   dfebde7324ebe737bc4da89cd99cdcfd
#
_cell.length_a   1.000
_cell.length_b   1.000
_cell.length_c   1.000
_cell.angle_alpha   90.00
_cell.angle_beta   90.00
_cell.angle_gamma   90.00
#
_symmetry.space_group_name_H-M   'P 1'
#
loop_
_entity.id
_entity.type
_entity.pdbx_description
1 polymer ?
#
loop_
_entity_poly.entity_id
_entity_poly.type
_entity_poly.pdbx_seq_one_letter_code
_entity_poly.pdbx_strand_id
1 'polypeptide(L)'
;MNRRELFASATALAAMAAVPRLANAAAPTGEAARMYAMFDRAMDQAMRRSPELPTYLGIDTGAMAWSKSLLSDNSRTSMAEGRAQNAAQLAELRAIDRKALTGMDAVNYDTVDFVLSVQDEGNSKFAYNNGGSGAPYVLSQLTGSYQQVPDFLDTAHSIETKDDADAYLSRMECFARNLDNEAETARHDAGIGVIPPDFVIAKAVTQMKSFLATKTAETTLVSSLTRRVGEKKIEGDYARVSAALYDERVKPALERQLALLESWQGKAVHDAGVKRLPKGDEYYAVSLKNYTTSDITPQEVHQIGLDMVKSLGAKADKLMKKAGYSKGTVGERYAAMIADPKQHWPNTDEGKEALLVSLNEQVKAITPKLSKYFGQLPKAPVEIRRVPKAIEAGAPGGYYNSPSLDGKRPGIY
;
A
#
# COMPACT_ATOMS: atom_id res chain seq x y z
N MET A 1 -5.17 -3.77 3.69
CA MET A 1 -5.13 -2.47 2.99
C MET A 1 -3.94 -2.49 2.06
N ASN A 2 -4.16 -2.43 0.76
CA ASN A 2 -3.11 -2.48 -0.26
C ASN A 2 -2.26 -1.19 -0.16
N ARG A 3 -0.95 -1.23 -0.51
CA ARG A 3 -0.14 0.00 -0.65
C ARG A 3 -0.80 1.06 -1.51
N ARG A 4 -1.58 0.65 -2.52
CA ARG A 4 -2.42 1.55 -3.32
C ARG A 4 -3.67 2.03 -2.56
N GLU A 5 -4.20 1.24 -1.66
CA GLU A 5 -5.32 1.63 -0.77
C GLU A 5 -4.83 2.44 0.43
N LEU A 6 -3.64 2.18 0.95
CA LEU A 6 -2.95 3.11 1.85
C LEU A 6 -2.71 4.44 1.10
N PHE A 7 -2.36 4.39 -0.18
CA PHE A 7 -2.25 5.59 -1.01
C PHE A 7 -3.61 6.20 -1.38
N ALA A 8 -4.69 5.47 -1.53
CA ALA A 8 -6.01 6.06 -1.82
C ALA A 8 -6.66 6.63 -0.54
N SER A 9 -6.61 5.93 0.58
CA SER A 9 -6.96 6.48 1.90
C SER A 9 -5.91 7.49 2.38
N ALA A 10 -4.62 7.27 2.09
CA ALA A 10 -3.53 8.20 2.36
C ALA A 10 -3.45 9.34 1.33
N THR A 11 -4.13 9.29 0.19
CA THR A 11 -4.14 10.42 -0.75
C THR A 11 -5.05 11.52 -0.24
N ALA A 12 -6.21 11.18 0.34
CA ALA A 12 -7.01 12.16 1.09
C ALA A 12 -6.25 12.63 2.33
N LEU A 13 -5.60 11.72 3.05
CA LEU A 13 -4.79 11.99 4.23
C LEU A 13 -3.47 12.68 3.89
N ALA A 14 -2.77 12.29 2.83
CA ALA A 14 -1.56 12.95 2.37
C ALA A 14 -1.89 14.32 1.77
N ALA A 15 -3.04 14.51 1.13
CA ALA A 15 -3.51 15.83 0.72
C ALA A 15 -3.78 16.71 1.96
N MET A 16 -4.38 16.18 3.01
CA MET A 16 -4.61 16.91 4.27
C MET A 16 -3.32 17.14 5.08
N ALA A 17 -2.38 16.19 5.10
CA ALA A 17 -1.10 16.30 5.80
C ALA A 17 -0.03 17.06 5.01
N ALA A 18 -0.07 17.03 3.68
CA ALA A 18 0.88 17.70 2.80
C ALA A 18 0.55 19.18 2.57
N VAL A 19 -0.47 19.73 3.24
CA VAL A 19 -0.76 21.15 3.20
C VAL A 19 0.43 21.90 3.82
N PRO A 20 1.33 22.55 3.02
CA PRO A 20 2.45 23.26 3.57
C PRO A 20 1.92 24.46 4.35
N ARG A 21 1.95 24.40 5.67
CA ARG A 21 1.95 25.64 6.44
C ARG A 21 3.31 26.29 6.16
N LEU A 22 3.33 27.27 5.26
CA LEU A 22 4.49 28.12 5.11
C LEU A 22 4.79 28.68 6.48
N ALA A 23 6.00 28.45 6.99
CA ALA A 23 6.41 28.78 8.36
C ALA A 23 6.30 30.28 8.72
N ASN A 24 5.90 31.15 7.78
CA ASN A 24 5.70 32.58 7.93
C ASN A 24 4.32 33.07 7.45
N ALA A 25 3.34 32.20 7.21
CA ALA A 25 1.98 32.64 6.86
C ALA A 25 1.23 33.07 8.15
N ALA A 26 0.48 34.15 8.07
CA ALA A 26 -0.45 34.55 9.13
C ALA A 26 -1.41 33.39 9.41
N ALA A 27 -1.83 33.22 10.68
CA ALA A 27 -2.78 32.19 11.04
C ALA A 27 -4.06 32.35 10.18
N PRO A 28 -4.61 31.25 9.62
CA PRO A 28 -5.81 31.34 8.79
C PRO A 28 -6.99 31.89 9.60
N THR A 29 -7.81 32.70 8.98
CA THR A 29 -9.02 33.29 9.58
C THR A 29 -10.26 32.94 8.77
N GLY A 30 -11.45 33.13 9.33
CA GLY A 30 -12.71 32.93 8.63
C GLY A 30 -12.88 31.49 8.09
N GLU A 31 -13.27 31.36 6.83
CA GLU A 31 -13.53 30.07 6.20
C GLU A 31 -12.27 29.19 6.06
N ALA A 32 -11.11 29.79 5.84
CA ALA A 32 -9.85 29.05 5.83
C ALA A 32 -9.55 28.41 7.20
N ALA A 33 -9.77 29.13 8.30
CA ALA A 33 -9.61 28.56 9.64
C ALA A 33 -10.56 27.39 9.90
N ARG A 34 -11.82 27.50 9.46
CA ARG A 34 -12.81 26.40 9.56
C ARG A 34 -12.35 25.18 8.78
N MET A 35 -11.87 25.38 7.56
CA MET A 35 -11.36 24.31 6.70
C MET A 35 -10.17 23.58 7.33
N TYR A 36 -9.15 24.28 7.80
CA TYR A 36 -8.00 23.65 8.43
C TYR A 36 -8.35 22.95 9.76
N ALA A 37 -9.26 23.52 10.55
CA ALA A 37 -9.76 22.84 11.75
C ALA A 37 -10.52 21.53 11.41
N MET A 38 -11.26 21.51 10.29
CA MET A 38 -11.86 20.28 9.75
C MET A 38 -10.78 19.29 9.32
N PHE A 39 -9.72 19.72 8.62
CA PHE A 39 -8.63 18.86 8.20
C PHE A 39 -7.87 18.25 9.38
N ASP A 40 -7.62 19.03 10.44
CA ASP A 40 -6.97 18.54 11.67
C ASP A 40 -7.83 17.42 12.31
N ARG A 41 -9.17 17.61 12.44
CA ARG A 41 -10.07 16.55 12.96
C ARG A 41 -10.13 15.32 12.06
N ALA A 42 -10.17 15.53 10.74
CA ALA A 42 -10.18 14.43 9.78
C ALA A 42 -8.88 13.60 9.86
N MET A 43 -7.74 14.25 10.09
CA MET A 43 -6.45 13.58 10.30
C MET A 43 -6.46 12.75 11.59
N ASP A 44 -6.94 13.29 12.70
CA ASP A 44 -7.07 12.54 13.96
C ASP A 44 -7.98 11.31 13.80
N GLN A 45 -9.12 11.49 13.13
CA GLN A 45 -10.03 10.37 12.83
C GLN A 45 -9.36 9.31 11.97
N ALA A 46 -8.59 9.72 10.99
CA ALA A 46 -7.88 8.83 10.11
C ALA A 46 -6.78 8.04 10.83
N MET A 47 -6.00 8.69 11.71
CA MET A 47 -5.02 7.99 12.55
C MET A 47 -5.69 6.99 13.49
N ARG A 48 -6.89 7.27 14.01
CA ARG A 48 -7.64 6.32 14.83
C ARG A 48 -8.16 5.12 14.03
N ARG A 49 -8.54 5.31 12.78
CA ARG A 49 -8.98 4.22 11.88
C ARG A 49 -7.82 3.42 11.31
N SER A 50 -6.66 4.04 11.18
CA SER A 50 -5.43 3.42 10.65
C SER A 50 -4.28 3.61 11.64
N PRO A 51 -4.25 2.81 12.74
CA PRO A 51 -3.22 2.92 13.77
C PRO A 51 -1.79 2.65 13.27
N GLU A 52 -1.65 2.05 12.09
CA GLU A 52 -0.37 1.87 11.41
C GLU A 52 0.20 3.21 10.90
N LEU A 53 -0.67 4.20 10.63
CA LEU A 53 -0.23 5.49 10.08
C LEU A 53 0.71 6.25 11.02
N PRO A 54 0.41 6.44 12.33
CA PRO A 54 1.38 7.01 13.27
C PRO A 54 2.72 6.28 13.31
N THR A 55 2.73 4.96 13.20
CA THR A 55 3.97 4.15 13.14
C THR A 55 4.75 4.42 11.85
N TYR A 56 4.08 4.47 10.69
CA TYR A 56 4.74 4.83 9.43
C TYR A 56 5.29 6.26 9.45
N LEU A 57 4.63 7.17 10.15
CA LEU A 57 5.09 8.55 10.32
C LEU A 57 6.18 8.70 11.40
N GLY A 58 6.39 7.68 12.25
CA GLY A 58 7.35 7.75 13.36
C GLY A 58 6.88 8.65 14.50
N ILE A 59 5.56 8.79 14.69
CA ILE A 59 4.93 9.61 15.74
C ILE A 59 4.11 8.78 16.72
N ASP A 60 4.24 7.46 16.71
CA ASP A 60 3.56 6.49 17.57
C ASP A 60 4.10 6.48 19.01
N THR A 61 4.40 7.65 19.56
CA THR A 61 4.91 7.90 20.91
C THR A 61 4.09 9.00 21.60
N GLY A 62 4.27 9.20 22.88
CA GLY A 62 3.55 10.23 23.64
C GLY A 62 2.04 10.11 23.50
N ALA A 63 1.38 11.15 23.01
CA ALA A 63 -0.07 11.18 22.81
C ALA A 63 -0.58 10.13 21.80
N MET A 64 0.27 9.65 20.90
CA MET A 64 -0.07 8.64 19.89
C MET A 64 0.43 7.22 20.24
N ALA A 65 1.01 7.00 21.43
CA ALA A 65 1.53 5.70 21.86
C ALA A 65 0.48 4.59 21.83
N TRP A 66 -0.80 4.92 22.03
CA TRP A 66 -1.91 3.99 21.92
C TRP A 66 -1.98 3.25 20.58
N SER A 67 -1.54 3.89 19.50
CA SER A 67 -1.60 3.32 18.15
C SER A 67 -0.67 2.13 17.96
N LYS A 68 0.42 2.07 18.74
CA LYS A 68 1.49 1.09 18.56
C LYS A 68 1.06 -0.35 18.84
N SER A 69 -0.01 -0.54 19.62
CA SER A 69 -0.58 -1.85 19.97
C SER A 69 -1.74 -2.29 19.05
N LEU A 70 -2.13 -1.46 18.07
CA LEU A 70 -3.31 -1.70 17.27
C LEU A 70 -2.95 -1.82 15.76
N LEU A 71 -3.82 -2.52 15.03
CA LEU A 71 -3.93 -2.47 13.57
C LEU A 71 -5.32 -1.95 13.20
N SER A 72 -5.46 -1.48 11.96
CA SER A 72 -6.76 -1.13 11.37
C SER A 72 -7.76 -2.26 11.58
N ASP A 73 -9.00 -1.93 11.88
CA ASP A 73 -10.09 -2.90 11.92
C ASP A 73 -10.65 -3.10 10.51
N ASN A 74 -10.40 -4.27 9.93
CA ASN A 74 -10.85 -4.65 8.60
C ASN A 74 -12.24 -5.32 8.60
N SER A 75 -13.02 -5.15 9.68
CA SER A 75 -14.39 -5.66 9.74
C SER A 75 -15.33 -4.89 8.82
N ARG A 76 -16.40 -5.53 8.39
CA ARG A 76 -17.45 -4.92 7.59
C ARG A 76 -18.13 -3.75 8.32
N THR A 77 -18.26 -3.84 9.64
CA THR A 77 -18.79 -2.75 10.48
C THR A 77 -17.88 -1.53 10.39
N SER A 78 -16.57 -1.72 10.59
CA SER A 78 -15.60 -0.63 10.45
C SER A 78 -15.60 -0.03 9.03
N MET A 79 -15.73 -0.86 7.99
CA MET A 79 -15.87 -0.35 6.62
C MET A 79 -17.12 0.52 6.43
N ALA A 80 -18.27 0.12 6.99
CA ALA A 80 -19.49 0.91 6.93
C ALA A 80 -19.36 2.25 7.67
N GLU A 81 -18.76 2.26 8.86
CA GLU A 81 -18.43 3.47 9.59
C GLU A 81 -17.51 4.41 8.79
N GLY A 82 -16.50 3.85 8.11
CA GLY A 82 -15.60 4.63 7.24
C GLY A 82 -16.33 5.31 6.08
N ARG A 83 -17.30 4.63 5.47
CA ARG A 83 -18.16 5.22 4.42
C ARG A 83 -19.01 6.36 4.97
N ALA A 84 -19.64 6.17 6.13
CA ALA A 84 -20.43 7.22 6.79
C ALA A 84 -19.55 8.43 7.18
N GLN A 85 -18.35 8.19 7.68
CA GLN A 85 -17.38 9.23 8.00
C GLN A 85 -16.96 10.04 6.78
N ASN A 86 -16.69 9.38 5.64
CA ASN A 86 -16.35 10.07 4.38
C ASN A 86 -17.50 10.99 3.93
N ALA A 87 -18.73 10.50 3.95
CA ALA A 87 -19.92 11.31 3.60
C ALA A 87 -20.08 12.53 4.53
N ALA A 88 -19.88 12.34 5.84
CA ALA A 88 -19.96 13.43 6.81
C ALA A 88 -18.85 14.47 6.59
N GLN A 89 -17.61 14.05 6.33
CA GLN A 89 -16.50 14.96 6.03
C GLN A 89 -16.72 15.74 4.73
N LEU A 90 -17.27 15.09 3.69
CA LEU A 90 -17.61 15.77 2.44
C LEU A 90 -18.70 16.82 2.65
N ALA A 91 -19.73 16.49 3.43
CA ALA A 91 -20.80 17.45 3.77
C ALA A 91 -20.27 18.65 4.58
N GLU A 92 -19.38 18.39 5.54
CA GLU A 92 -18.75 19.45 6.34
C GLU A 92 -17.87 20.37 5.49
N LEU A 93 -17.05 19.79 4.58
CA LEU A 93 -16.23 20.57 3.65
C LEU A 93 -17.08 21.47 2.76
N ARG A 94 -18.17 20.94 2.22
CA ARG A 94 -19.09 21.68 1.34
C ARG A 94 -19.94 22.76 2.04
N ALA A 95 -19.97 22.75 3.36
CA ALA A 95 -20.55 23.84 4.16
C ALA A 95 -19.59 25.04 4.33
N ILE A 96 -18.36 24.95 3.84
CA ILE A 96 -17.37 26.02 3.80
C ILE A 96 -17.60 26.84 2.51
N ASP A 97 -17.63 28.17 2.61
CA ASP A 97 -17.74 29.01 1.41
C ASP A 97 -16.44 28.96 0.59
N ARG A 98 -16.44 28.13 -0.45
CA ARG A 98 -15.30 27.99 -1.38
C ARG A 98 -14.89 29.32 -2.02
N LYS A 99 -15.83 30.28 -2.22
CA LYS A 99 -15.55 31.58 -2.87
C LYS A 99 -14.76 32.50 -1.95
N ALA A 100 -14.84 32.32 -0.64
CA ALA A 100 -14.05 33.07 0.33
C ALA A 100 -12.58 32.56 0.44
N LEU A 101 -12.25 31.43 -0.19
CA LEU A 101 -10.92 30.86 -0.20
C LEU A 101 -10.12 31.31 -1.43
N THR A 102 -8.86 31.67 -1.24
CA THR A 102 -7.96 32.14 -2.31
C THR A 102 -6.60 31.44 -2.26
N GLY A 103 -5.83 31.52 -3.34
CA GLY A 103 -4.47 30.97 -3.40
C GLY A 103 -4.44 29.47 -3.04
N MET A 104 -3.54 29.10 -2.13
CA MET A 104 -3.38 27.70 -1.71
C MET A 104 -4.56 27.16 -0.91
N ASP A 105 -5.29 28.00 -0.18
CA ASP A 105 -6.48 27.56 0.57
C ASP A 105 -7.55 27.05 -0.40
N ALA A 106 -7.70 27.73 -1.52
CA ALA A 106 -8.60 27.33 -2.60
C ALA A 106 -8.18 25.99 -3.23
N VAL A 107 -6.90 25.83 -3.51
CA VAL A 107 -6.34 24.59 -4.06
C VAL A 107 -6.51 23.41 -3.09
N ASN A 108 -6.27 23.66 -1.81
CA ASN A 108 -6.43 22.63 -0.76
C ASN A 108 -7.89 22.19 -0.65
N TYR A 109 -8.84 23.14 -0.67
CA TYR A 109 -10.26 22.82 -0.70
C TYR A 109 -10.60 21.93 -1.90
N ASP A 110 -10.25 22.36 -3.12
CA ASP A 110 -10.57 21.65 -4.36
C ASP A 110 -9.96 20.24 -4.37
N THR A 111 -8.74 20.10 -3.87
CA THR A 111 -8.06 18.81 -3.76
C THR A 111 -8.79 17.86 -2.82
N VAL A 112 -9.17 18.34 -1.63
CA VAL A 112 -9.87 17.52 -0.64
C VAL A 112 -11.30 17.22 -1.07
N ASP A 113 -12.02 18.19 -1.67
CA ASP A 113 -13.37 17.96 -2.23
C ASP A 113 -13.32 16.88 -3.32
N PHE A 114 -12.35 16.94 -4.24
CA PHE A 114 -12.18 15.91 -5.26
C PHE A 114 -12.01 14.53 -4.65
N VAL A 115 -11.07 14.37 -3.71
CA VAL A 115 -10.78 13.08 -3.09
C VAL A 115 -11.97 12.51 -2.33
N LEU A 116 -12.60 13.33 -1.48
CA LEU A 116 -13.77 12.90 -0.71
C LEU A 116 -14.97 12.59 -1.62
N SER A 117 -15.16 13.37 -2.70
CA SER A 117 -16.25 13.17 -3.66
C SER A 117 -16.11 11.87 -4.45
N VAL A 118 -14.91 11.57 -4.97
CA VAL A 118 -14.68 10.31 -5.71
C VAL A 118 -14.81 9.11 -4.79
N GLN A 119 -14.33 9.22 -3.55
CA GLN A 119 -14.50 8.17 -2.55
C GLN A 119 -15.99 7.97 -2.20
N ASP A 120 -16.76 9.05 -2.03
CA ASP A 120 -18.19 8.97 -1.74
C ASP A 120 -18.99 8.39 -2.91
N GLU A 121 -18.65 8.77 -4.13
CA GLU A 121 -19.21 8.19 -5.35
C GLU A 121 -19.01 6.67 -5.39
N GLY A 122 -17.78 6.20 -5.14
CA GLY A 122 -17.49 4.78 -5.07
C GLY A 122 -18.21 4.07 -3.93
N ASN A 123 -18.22 4.65 -2.73
CA ASN A 123 -18.90 4.13 -1.55
C ASN A 123 -20.40 3.96 -1.75
N SER A 124 -21.04 4.87 -2.49
CA SER A 124 -22.49 4.83 -2.76
C SER A 124 -22.87 3.84 -3.86
N LYS A 125 -21.98 3.58 -4.82
CA LYS A 125 -22.25 2.74 -5.99
C LYS A 125 -21.93 1.26 -5.77
N PHE A 126 -20.88 0.96 -4.98
CA PHE A 126 -20.34 -0.40 -4.88
C PHE A 126 -20.47 -0.95 -3.46
N ALA A 127 -21.15 -2.11 -3.34
CA ALA A 127 -21.33 -2.81 -2.07
C ALA A 127 -20.11 -3.68 -1.68
N TYR A 128 -19.08 -3.71 -2.51
CA TYR A 128 -17.87 -4.50 -2.34
C TYR A 128 -16.63 -3.61 -2.28
N ASN A 129 -15.56 -4.13 -1.68
CA ASN A 129 -14.33 -3.39 -1.44
C ASN A 129 -14.54 -2.02 -0.75
N ASN A 130 -13.54 -1.17 -0.73
CA ASN A 130 -13.56 0.18 -0.15
C ASN A 130 -13.96 1.26 -1.16
N GLY A 131 -15.04 1.04 -1.93
CA GLY A 131 -15.63 2.09 -2.74
C GLY A 131 -14.92 2.47 -4.03
N GLY A 132 -14.42 1.47 -4.79
CA GLY A 132 -14.12 1.70 -6.20
C GLY A 132 -12.77 2.31 -6.54
N SER A 133 -11.83 2.39 -5.60
CA SER A 133 -10.47 2.83 -5.90
C SER A 133 -9.49 1.66 -5.87
N GLY A 134 -9.00 1.21 -7.00
CA GLY A 134 -7.96 0.20 -7.09
C GLY A 134 -8.46 -1.24 -7.31
N ALA A 135 -7.88 -2.21 -6.64
CA ALA A 135 -8.26 -3.61 -6.81
C ALA A 135 -9.60 -3.92 -6.13
N PRO A 136 -10.55 -4.55 -6.85
CA PRO A 136 -11.89 -4.83 -6.30
C PRO A 136 -11.90 -5.99 -5.27
N TYR A 137 -10.78 -6.68 -5.07
CA TYR A 137 -10.72 -7.89 -4.26
C TYR A 137 -10.04 -7.62 -2.91
N VAL A 138 -10.70 -8.03 -1.83
CA VAL A 138 -10.15 -7.98 -0.46
C VAL A 138 -8.92 -8.89 -0.35
N LEU A 139 -9.01 -10.10 -0.92
CA LEU A 139 -7.93 -11.08 -0.95
C LEU A 139 -7.42 -11.29 -2.37
N SER A 140 -6.13 -11.03 -2.57
CA SER A 140 -5.41 -11.33 -3.82
C SER A 140 -3.91 -11.51 -3.52
N GLN A 141 -3.10 -11.78 -4.53
CA GLN A 141 -1.63 -11.82 -4.37
C GLN A 141 -1.00 -10.46 -4.02
N LEU A 142 -1.78 -9.38 -4.02
CA LEU A 142 -1.33 -8.01 -3.71
C LEU A 142 -2.12 -7.35 -2.58
N THR A 143 -3.19 -7.97 -2.11
CA THR A 143 -4.11 -7.42 -1.10
C THR A 143 -4.35 -8.42 0.02
N GLY A 144 -4.78 -7.91 1.17
CA GLY A 144 -5.04 -8.67 2.38
C GLY A 144 -3.93 -8.54 3.42
N SER A 145 -4.31 -8.67 4.68
CA SER A 145 -3.40 -8.53 5.83
C SER A 145 -2.24 -9.52 5.79
N TYR A 146 -2.45 -10.72 5.22
CA TYR A 146 -1.39 -11.73 5.10
C TYR A 146 -0.18 -11.25 4.29
N GLN A 147 -0.40 -10.32 3.36
CA GLN A 147 0.65 -9.70 2.55
C GLN A 147 1.39 -8.56 3.28
N GLN A 148 0.65 -7.80 4.08
CA GLN A 148 1.12 -6.49 4.53
C GLN A 148 1.61 -6.50 5.98
N VAL A 149 0.91 -7.21 6.87
CA VAL A 149 1.19 -7.14 8.30
C VAL A 149 2.55 -7.72 8.68
N PRO A 150 3.02 -8.86 8.10
CA PRO A 150 4.35 -9.37 8.42
C PRO A 150 5.48 -8.40 8.05
N ASP A 151 5.40 -7.78 6.86
CA ASP A 151 6.38 -6.77 6.42
C ASP A 151 6.29 -5.48 7.27
N PHE A 152 5.10 -5.02 7.58
CA PHE A 152 4.88 -3.87 8.46
C PHE A 152 5.49 -4.09 9.87
N LEU A 153 5.27 -5.25 10.45
CA LEU A 153 5.80 -5.58 11.77
C LEU A 153 7.32 -5.72 11.78
N ASP A 154 7.90 -6.22 10.71
CA ASP A 154 9.36 -6.33 10.57
C ASP A 154 10.02 -4.98 10.30
N THR A 155 9.45 -4.17 9.39
CA THR A 155 10.15 -2.99 8.84
C THR A 155 9.73 -1.67 9.47
N ALA A 156 8.49 -1.54 9.94
CA ALA A 156 7.94 -0.27 10.42
C ALA A 156 7.76 -0.22 11.94
N HIS A 157 7.34 -1.33 12.57
CA HIS A 157 7.16 -1.38 14.03
C HIS A 157 8.52 -1.37 14.73
N SER A 158 8.87 -0.28 15.40
CA SER A 158 10.13 -0.17 16.17
C SER A 158 10.03 -0.92 17.50
N ILE A 159 11.14 -1.57 17.92
CA ILE A 159 11.27 -2.24 19.21
C ILE A 159 12.50 -1.69 19.92
N GLU A 160 12.28 -0.83 20.91
CA GLU A 160 13.32 -0.23 21.74
C GLU A 160 13.11 -0.55 23.23
N THR A 161 11.87 -0.84 23.63
CA THR A 161 11.45 -1.06 25.01
C THR A 161 10.61 -2.34 25.12
N LYS A 162 10.36 -2.76 26.37
CA LYS A 162 9.44 -3.85 26.68
C LYS A 162 8.02 -3.56 26.16
N ASP A 163 7.55 -2.34 26.34
CA ASP A 163 6.21 -1.93 25.89
C ASP A 163 6.08 -2.02 24.37
N ASP A 164 7.16 -1.76 23.63
CA ASP A 164 7.17 -1.94 22.17
C ASP A 164 7.04 -3.42 21.78
N ALA A 165 7.74 -4.29 22.49
CA ALA A 165 7.66 -5.73 22.24
C ALA A 165 6.27 -6.30 22.61
N ASP A 166 5.67 -5.83 23.71
CA ASP A 166 4.30 -6.18 24.11
C ASP A 166 3.27 -5.67 23.09
N ALA A 167 3.47 -4.45 22.57
CA ALA A 167 2.65 -3.87 21.50
C ALA A 167 2.74 -4.68 20.19
N TYR A 168 3.91 -5.24 19.88
CA TYR A 168 4.07 -6.14 18.73
C TYR A 168 3.19 -7.38 18.86
N LEU A 169 3.16 -8.02 20.04
CA LEU A 169 2.29 -9.17 20.32
C LEU A 169 0.80 -8.79 20.17
N SER A 170 0.40 -7.63 20.70
CA SER A 170 -0.97 -7.13 20.52
C SER A 170 -1.33 -6.95 19.03
N ARG A 171 -0.42 -6.48 18.22
CA ARG A 171 -0.61 -6.39 16.76
C ARG A 171 -0.71 -7.76 16.09
N MET A 172 -0.02 -8.78 16.57
CA MET A 172 -0.21 -10.15 16.08
C MET A 172 -1.62 -10.68 16.37
N GLU A 173 -2.20 -10.34 17.53
CA GLU A 173 -3.62 -10.66 17.82
C GLU A 173 -4.58 -9.92 16.89
N CYS A 174 -4.34 -8.62 16.66
CA CYS A 174 -5.12 -7.85 15.68
C CYS A 174 -5.00 -8.47 14.29
N PHE A 175 -3.83 -8.94 13.90
CA PHE A 175 -3.59 -9.59 12.61
C PHE A 175 -4.44 -10.87 12.45
N ALA A 176 -4.46 -11.74 13.44
CA ALA A 176 -5.30 -12.95 13.41
C ALA A 176 -6.78 -12.60 13.22
N ARG A 177 -7.28 -11.60 13.95
CA ARG A 177 -8.66 -11.09 13.80
C ARG A 177 -8.92 -10.52 12.40
N ASN A 178 -7.99 -9.76 11.86
CA ASN A 178 -8.13 -9.18 10.51
C ASN A 178 -8.17 -10.25 9.42
N LEU A 179 -7.41 -11.33 9.54
CA LEU A 179 -7.52 -12.46 8.62
C LEU A 179 -8.94 -13.04 8.57
N ASP A 180 -9.60 -13.20 9.72
CA ASP A 180 -10.98 -13.67 9.79
C ASP A 180 -11.99 -12.65 9.23
N ASN A 181 -11.84 -11.37 9.57
CA ASN A 181 -12.69 -10.28 9.06
C ASN A 181 -12.61 -10.17 7.52
N GLU A 182 -11.40 -10.29 6.97
CA GLU A 182 -11.19 -10.29 5.51
C GLU A 182 -11.79 -11.52 4.84
N ALA A 183 -11.72 -12.69 5.48
CA ALA A 183 -12.38 -13.90 4.99
C ALA A 183 -13.91 -13.74 4.98
N GLU A 184 -14.49 -13.09 5.98
CA GLU A 184 -15.93 -12.78 6.02
C GLU A 184 -16.32 -11.82 4.89
N THR A 185 -15.56 -10.72 4.73
CA THR A 185 -15.79 -9.74 3.66
C THR A 185 -15.67 -10.39 2.28
N ALA A 186 -14.65 -11.22 2.07
CA ALA A 186 -14.44 -11.91 0.81
C ALA A 186 -15.56 -12.91 0.49
N ARG A 187 -16.14 -13.61 1.50
CA ARG A 187 -17.33 -14.44 1.31
C ARG A 187 -18.55 -13.63 0.91
N HIS A 188 -18.77 -12.50 1.57
CA HIS A 188 -19.85 -11.59 1.20
C HIS A 188 -19.71 -11.12 -0.24
N ASP A 189 -18.52 -10.66 -0.62
CA ASP A 189 -18.25 -10.14 -1.95
C ASP A 189 -18.43 -11.24 -3.02
N ALA A 190 -17.99 -12.46 -2.72
CA ALA A 190 -18.24 -13.61 -3.59
C ALA A 190 -19.75 -13.91 -3.74
N GLY A 191 -20.54 -13.73 -2.66
CA GLY A 191 -21.99 -13.90 -2.68
C GLY A 191 -22.72 -12.93 -3.61
N ILE A 192 -22.13 -11.79 -3.92
CA ILE A 192 -22.64 -10.80 -4.88
C ILE A 192 -21.90 -10.81 -6.23
N GLY A 193 -21.13 -11.87 -6.51
CA GLY A 193 -20.46 -12.07 -7.80
C GLY A 193 -19.05 -11.48 -7.92
N VAL A 194 -18.45 -11.03 -6.83
CA VAL A 194 -17.08 -10.47 -6.83
C VAL A 194 -16.08 -11.53 -6.37
N ILE A 195 -15.64 -12.36 -7.30
CA ILE A 195 -14.62 -13.40 -7.09
C ILE A 195 -13.37 -13.01 -7.92
N PRO A 196 -12.15 -13.11 -7.36
CA PRO A 196 -10.94 -12.89 -8.13
C PRO A 196 -10.81 -13.85 -9.32
N PRO A 197 -10.12 -13.49 -10.40
CA PRO A 197 -9.79 -14.42 -11.48
C PRO A 197 -8.97 -15.62 -10.98
N ASP A 198 -9.05 -16.76 -11.69
CA ASP A 198 -8.37 -18.00 -11.33
C ASP A 198 -6.85 -17.84 -11.11
N PHE A 199 -6.17 -17.09 -11.99
CA PHE A 199 -4.73 -16.82 -11.87
C PHE A 199 -4.37 -15.94 -10.68
N VAL A 200 -5.27 -15.07 -10.22
CA VAL A 200 -5.10 -14.27 -8.98
C VAL A 200 -5.22 -15.17 -7.76
N ILE A 201 -6.26 -16.03 -7.73
CA ILE A 201 -6.47 -17.02 -6.67
C ILE A 201 -5.28 -17.97 -6.59
N ALA A 202 -4.83 -18.52 -7.72
CA ALA A 202 -3.70 -19.46 -7.75
C ALA A 202 -2.42 -18.87 -7.14
N LYS A 203 -2.13 -17.59 -7.44
CA LYS A 203 -0.97 -16.89 -6.86
C LYS A 203 -1.14 -16.65 -5.36
N ALA A 204 -2.31 -16.19 -4.92
CA ALA A 204 -2.59 -15.97 -3.50
C ALA A 204 -2.51 -17.27 -2.69
N VAL A 205 -3.08 -18.36 -3.21
CA VAL A 205 -2.99 -19.72 -2.63
C VAL A 205 -1.54 -20.17 -2.50
N THR A 206 -0.71 -19.97 -3.55
CA THR A 206 0.71 -20.30 -3.52
C THR A 206 1.45 -19.54 -2.42
N GLN A 207 1.19 -18.24 -2.27
CA GLN A 207 1.82 -17.41 -1.24
C GLN A 207 1.39 -17.84 0.17
N MET A 208 0.09 -18.08 0.39
CA MET A 208 -0.41 -18.54 1.69
C MET A 208 0.14 -19.92 2.07
N LYS A 209 0.23 -20.85 1.12
CA LYS A 209 0.87 -22.15 1.34
C LYS A 209 2.35 -22.02 1.69
N SER A 210 3.07 -21.15 1.01
CA SER A 210 4.49 -20.88 1.32
C SER A 210 4.64 -20.30 2.73
N PHE A 211 3.76 -19.38 3.13
CA PHE A 211 3.76 -18.82 4.47
C PHE A 211 3.50 -19.90 5.54
N LEU A 212 2.49 -20.74 5.34
CA LEU A 212 2.11 -21.83 6.26
C LEU A 212 3.17 -22.97 6.32
N ALA A 213 3.94 -23.17 5.27
CA ALA A 213 5.00 -24.17 5.23
C ALA A 213 6.28 -23.76 6.00
N THR A 214 6.41 -22.48 6.35
CA THR A 214 7.52 -21.95 7.12
C THR A 214 7.40 -22.43 8.57
N LYS A 215 8.50 -22.94 9.15
CA LYS A 215 8.49 -23.32 10.57
C LYS A 215 8.19 -22.11 11.45
N THR A 216 7.40 -22.30 12.49
CA THR A 216 6.91 -21.20 13.35
C THR A 216 8.02 -20.25 13.79
N ALA A 217 9.14 -20.78 14.31
CA ALA A 217 10.27 -19.97 14.76
C ALA A 217 10.98 -19.19 13.63
N GLU A 218 10.83 -19.63 12.36
CA GLU A 218 11.45 -19.03 11.18
C GLU A 218 10.53 -18.03 10.47
N THR A 219 9.24 -17.97 10.86
CA THR A 219 8.32 -16.99 10.30
C THR A 219 8.77 -15.56 10.63
N THR A 220 8.56 -14.63 9.72
CA THR A 220 8.92 -13.21 9.93
C THR A 220 8.32 -12.67 11.24
N LEU A 221 7.09 -13.07 11.58
CA LEU A 221 6.41 -12.63 12.81
C LEU A 221 7.14 -13.03 14.08
N VAL A 222 7.71 -14.24 14.15
CA VAL A 222 8.40 -14.77 15.34
C VAL A 222 9.88 -14.41 15.31
N SER A 223 10.57 -14.63 14.18
CA SER A 223 12.01 -14.43 14.06
C SER A 223 12.41 -12.96 14.19
N SER A 224 11.63 -12.04 13.61
CA SER A 224 11.90 -10.60 13.71
C SER A 224 11.78 -10.09 15.15
N LEU A 225 10.70 -10.45 15.87
CA LEU A 225 10.54 -10.09 17.27
C LEU A 225 11.68 -10.68 18.12
N THR A 226 11.91 -11.99 18.02
CA THR A 226 12.93 -12.71 18.80
C THR A 226 14.32 -12.11 18.60
N ARG A 227 14.72 -11.83 17.37
CA ARG A 227 16.01 -11.21 17.06
C ARG A 227 16.12 -9.82 17.68
N ARG A 228 15.13 -8.95 17.48
CA ARG A 228 15.19 -7.55 17.92
C ARG A 228 15.15 -7.40 19.45
N VAL A 229 14.34 -8.20 20.15
CA VAL A 229 14.36 -8.20 21.63
C VAL A 229 15.70 -8.71 22.17
N GLY A 230 16.33 -9.68 21.50
CA GLY A 230 17.67 -10.17 21.84
C GLY A 230 18.74 -9.08 21.64
N GLU A 231 18.74 -8.41 20.49
CA GLU A 231 19.66 -7.30 20.17
C GLU A 231 19.55 -6.15 21.21
N LYS A 232 18.34 -5.84 21.66
CA LYS A 232 18.04 -4.78 22.63
C LYS A 232 18.14 -5.25 24.09
N LYS A 233 18.36 -6.55 24.33
CA LYS A 233 18.40 -7.16 25.66
C LYS A 233 17.13 -6.91 26.49
N ILE A 234 15.98 -6.94 25.81
CA ILE A 234 14.65 -6.80 26.45
C ILE A 234 14.30 -8.12 27.12
N GLU A 235 14.06 -8.09 28.43
CA GLU A 235 13.68 -9.25 29.21
C GLU A 235 12.26 -9.73 28.87
N GLY A 236 12.09 -11.04 28.75
CA GLY A 236 10.80 -11.70 28.50
C GLY A 236 10.95 -12.91 27.58
N ASP A 237 9.97 -13.79 27.62
CA ASP A 237 9.92 -15.02 26.82
C ASP A 237 9.19 -14.79 25.48
N TYR A 238 9.63 -13.78 24.75
CA TYR A 238 8.98 -13.33 23.51
C TYR A 238 9.01 -14.39 22.41
N ALA A 239 10.05 -15.20 22.35
CA ALA A 239 10.14 -16.30 21.39
C ALA A 239 9.01 -17.31 21.56
N ARG A 240 8.80 -17.78 22.80
CA ARG A 240 7.74 -18.73 23.11
C ARG A 240 6.34 -18.11 22.97
N VAL A 241 6.16 -16.88 23.47
CA VAL A 241 4.84 -16.21 23.44
C VAL A 241 4.42 -15.93 22.01
N SER A 242 5.31 -15.38 21.17
CA SER A 242 4.98 -15.11 19.76
C SER A 242 4.76 -16.38 18.95
N ALA A 243 5.53 -17.45 19.23
CA ALA A 243 5.31 -18.74 18.59
C ALA A 243 3.95 -19.35 18.97
N ALA A 244 3.58 -19.33 20.25
CA ALA A 244 2.26 -19.79 20.69
C ALA A 244 1.14 -18.98 20.04
N LEU A 245 1.25 -17.65 20.02
CA LEU A 245 0.27 -16.76 19.40
C LEU A 245 0.13 -17.03 17.88
N TYR A 246 1.26 -17.26 17.20
CA TYR A 246 1.25 -17.64 15.79
C TYR A 246 0.51 -18.98 15.60
N ASP A 247 0.89 -20.02 16.32
CA ASP A 247 0.34 -21.38 16.15
C ASP A 247 -1.15 -21.47 16.56
N GLU A 248 -1.54 -20.77 17.62
CA GLU A 248 -2.90 -20.86 18.16
C GLU A 248 -3.91 -19.88 17.52
N ARG A 249 -3.44 -18.77 16.94
CA ARG A 249 -4.32 -17.70 16.45
C ARG A 249 -4.10 -17.35 14.98
N VAL A 250 -2.87 -17.01 14.60
CA VAL A 250 -2.58 -16.52 13.24
C VAL A 250 -2.67 -17.65 12.22
N LYS A 251 -2.00 -18.75 12.47
CA LYS A 251 -1.98 -19.90 11.57
C LYS A 251 -3.36 -20.47 11.26
N PRO A 252 -4.24 -20.74 12.25
CA PRO A 252 -5.59 -21.22 11.96
C PRO A 252 -6.45 -20.20 11.19
N ALA A 253 -6.27 -18.89 11.42
CA ALA A 253 -6.98 -17.86 10.66
C ALA A 253 -6.52 -17.82 9.20
N LEU A 254 -5.22 -17.96 8.95
CA LEU A 254 -4.65 -18.04 7.61
C LEU A 254 -5.09 -19.31 6.88
N GLU A 255 -5.16 -20.46 7.59
CA GLU A 255 -5.68 -21.71 7.04
C GLU A 255 -7.15 -21.57 6.62
N ARG A 256 -7.99 -20.84 7.38
CA ARG A 256 -9.38 -20.54 6.98
C ARG A 256 -9.46 -19.66 5.72
N GLN A 257 -8.58 -18.65 5.58
CA GLN A 257 -8.49 -17.86 4.35
C GLN A 257 -8.04 -18.71 3.16
N LEU A 258 -7.02 -19.54 3.36
CA LEU A 258 -6.55 -20.46 2.32
C LEU A 258 -7.66 -21.40 1.84
N ALA A 259 -8.36 -22.07 2.76
CA ALA A 259 -9.47 -22.95 2.43
C ALA A 259 -10.60 -22.23 1.68
N LEU A 260 -10.86 -20.96 2.03
CA LEU A 260 -11.83 -20.13 1.30
C LEU A 260 -11.39 -19.91 -0.15
N LEU A 261 -10.16 -19.49 -0.40
CA LEU A 261 -9.65 -19.26 -1.75
C LEU A 261 -9.59 -20.56 -2.58
N GLU A 262 -9.18 -21.66 -1.97
CA GLU A 262 -9.18 -22.98 -2.62
C GLU A 262 -10.60 -23.42 -3.04
N SER A 263 -11.62 -23.10 -2.24
CA SER A 263 -13.03 -23.40 -2.56
C SER A 263 -13.55 -22.69 -3.83
N TRP A 264 -12.84 -21.66 -4.28
CA TRP A 264 -13.19 -20.89 -5.47
C TRP A 264 -12.40 -21.28 -6.73
N GLN A 265 -11.32 -22.06 -6.62
CA GLN A 265 -10.45 -22.40 -7.77
C GLN A 265 -11.22 -23.01 -8.95
N GLY A 266 -12.24 -23.85 -8.68
CA GLY A 266 -13.08 -24.45 -9.73
C GLY A 266 -14.25 -23.57 -10.21
N LYS A 267 -14.46 -22.39 -9.60
CA LYS A 267 -15.57 -21.46 -9.90
C LYS A 267 -15.09 -20.17 -10.53
N ALA A 268 -13.82 -19.83 -10.35
CA ALA A 268 -13.22 -18.62 -10.86
C ALA A 268 -13.00 -18.69 -12.36
N VAL A 269 -13.17 -17.56 -13.03
CA VAL A 269 -12.98 -17.44 -14.48
C VAL A 269 -11.62 -16.82 -14.79
N HIS A 270 -11.12 -17.04 -16.02
CA HIS A 270 -9.81 -16.51 -16.45
C HIS A 270 -9.87 -15.05 -16.93
N ASP A 271 -11.03 -14.41 -16.92
CA ASP A 271 -11.20 -13.01 -17.34
C ASP A 271 -10.62 -12.06 -16.28
N ALA A 272 -9.60 -11.29 -16.67
CA ALA A 272 -8.93 -10.30 -15.84
C ALA A 272 -9.70 -8.99 -15.68
N GLY A 273 -10.65 -8.70 -16.59
CA GLY A 273 -11.33 -7.41 -16.67
C GLY A 273 -12.32 -7.20 -15.52
N VAL A 274 -12.35 -5.98 -14.96
CA VAL A 274 -13.34 -5.62 -13.94
C VAL A 274 -14.76 -5.50 -14.51
N LYS A 275 -14.90 -5.41 -15.84
CA LYS A 275 -16.20 -5.33 -16.55
C LYS A 275 -17.14 -6.49 -16.20
N ARG A 276 -16.61 -7.68 -15.89
CA ARG A 276 -17.38 -8.84 -15.48
C ARG A 276 -18.04 -8.74 -14.09
N LEU A 277 -17.58 -7.78 -13.28
CA LEU A 277 -18.08 -7.57 -11.92
C LEU A 277 -19.40 -6.79 -11.93
N PRO A 278 -20.21 -6.88 -10.87
CA PRO A 278 -21.40 -6.05 -10.72
C PRO A 278 -21.06 -4.56 -10.88
N LYS A 279 -21.71 -3.87 -11.82
CA LYS A 279 -21.43 -2.49 -12.20
C LYS A 279 -19.96 -2.24 -12.64
N GLY A 280 -19.33 -3.23 -13.29
CA GLY A 280 -17.91 -3.21 -13.61
C GLY A 280 -17.48 -2.04 -14.51
N ASP A 281 -18.31 -1.61 -15.47
CA ASP A 281 -18.03 -0.44 -16.31
C ASP A 281 -18.03 0.86 -15.47
N GLU A 282 -18.98 0.99 -14.54
CA GLU A 282 -19.00 2.13 -13.61
C GLU A 282 -17.80 2.09 -12.64
N TYR A 283 -17.45 0.88 -12.15
CA TYR A 283 -16.28 0.69 -11.29
C TYR A 283 -14.99 1.14 -11.99
N TYR A 284 -14.83 0.77 -13.26
CA TYR A 284 -13.69 1.19 -14.08
C TYR A 284 -13.66 2.72 -14.26
N ALA A 285 -14.81 3.33 -14.56
CA ALA A 285 -14.91 4.79 -14.75
C ALA A 285 -14.57 5.57 -13.46
N VAL A 286 -15.11 5.17 -12.31
CA VAL A 286 -14.79 5.80 -11.01
C VAL A 286 -13.30 5.61 -10.67
N SER A 287 -12.75 4.42 -10.91
CA SER A 287 -11.33 4.16 -10.70
C SER A 287 -10.45 5.01 -11.62
N LEU A 288 -10.83 5.14 -12.89
CA LEU A 288 -10.13 5.98 -13.85
C LEU A 288 -10.12 7.44 -13.42
N LYS A 289 -11.27 7.99 -13.03
CA LYS A 289 -11.40 9.35 -12.49
C LYS A 289 -10.51 9.55 -11.26
N ASN A 290 -10.50 8.59 -10.34
CA ASN A 290 -9.66 8.64 -9.14
C ASN A 290 -8.16 8.72 -9.47
N TYR A 291 -7.70 7.98 -10.47
CA TYR A 291 -6.27 7.91 -10.81
C TYR A 291 -5.80 9.02 -11.76
N THR A 292 -6.69 9.55 -12.59
CA THR A 292 -6.34 10.59 -13.57
C THR A 292 -6.70 12.00 -13.10
N THR A 293 -7.51 12.11 -12.05
CA THR A 293 -8.09 13.38 -11.58
C THR A 293 -8.82 14.15 -12.69
N SER A 294 -9.37 13.44 -13.66
CA SER A 294 -10.05 14.01 -14.83
C SER A 294 -11.25 13.16 -15.23
N ASP A 295 -12.13 13.74 -16.06
CA ASP A 295 -13.29 13.05 -16.64
C ASP A 295 -12.97 12.33 -17.96
N ILE A 296 -11.70 11.96 -18.19
CA ILE A 296 -11.28 11.24 -19.39
C ILE A 296 -11.99 9.90 -19.49
N THR A 297 -12.47 9.58 -20.66
CA THR A 297 -13.18 8.32 -20.91
C THR A 297 -12.23 7.13 -21.08
N PRO A 298 -12.68 5.89 -20.79
CA PRO A 298 -11.90 4.68 -21.07
C PRO A 298 -11.43 4.57 -22.54
N GLN A 299 -12.25 5.01 -23.49
CA GLN A 299 -11.94 4.99 -24.92
C GLN A 299 -10.80 5.98 -25.27
N GLU A 300 -10.85 7.19 -24.71
CA GLU A 300 -9.79 8.18 -24.90
C GLU A 300 -8.45 7.68 -24.33
N VAL A 301 -8.47 7.11 -23.09
CA VAL A 301 -7.25 6.53 -22.49
C VAL A 301 -6.71 5.39 -23.33
N HIS A 302 -7.59 4.52 -23.85
CA HIS A 302 -7.18 3.43 -24.74
C HIS A 302 -6.51 3.96 -26.02
N GLN A 303 -7.09 4.98 -26.65
CA GLN A 303 -6.50 5.60 -27.85
C GLN A 303 -5.14 6.25 -27.56
N ILE A 304 -5.03 6.99 -26.43
CA ILE A 304 -3.75 7.53 -25.96
C ILE A 304 -2.71 6.41 -25.80
N GLY A 305 -3.13 5.29 -25.18
CA GLY A 305 -2.27 4.12 -25.02
C GLY A 305 -1.76 3.56 -26.35
N LEU A 306 -2.62 3.42 -27.34
CA LEU A 306 -2.24 2.95 -28.69
C LEU A 306 -1.23 3.90 -29.35
N ASP A 307 -1.48 5.21 -29.29
CA ASP A 307 -0.60 6.23 -29.88
C ASP A 307 0.76 6.28 -29.17
N MET A 308 0.77 6.14 -27.85
CA MET A 308 1.99 6.04 -27.06
C MET A 308 2.80 4.78 -27.42
N VAL A 309 2.17 3.62 -27.49
CA VAL A 309 2.84 2.35 -27.88
C VAL A 309 3.48 2.51 -29.25
N LYS A 310 2.77 3.09 -30.23
CA LYS A 310 3.31 3.35 -31.56
C LYS A 310 4.54 4.28 -31.52
N SER A 311 4.45 5.40 -30.83
CA SER A 311 5.53 6.40 -30.75
C SER A 311 6.73 5.89 -29.94
N LEU A 312 6.50 5.24 -28.81
CA LEU A 312 7.55 4.66 -27.98
C LEU A 312 8.20 3.45 -28.64
N GLY A 313 7.41 2.62 -29.35
CA GLY A 313 7.93 1.52 -30.17
C GLY A 313 8.90 2.00 -31.24
N ALA A 314 8.57 3.10 -31.92
CA ALA A 314 9.48 3.70 -32.93
C ALA A 314 10.78 4.26 -32.30
N LYS A 315 10.71 4.83 -31.09
CA LYS A 315 11.90 5.27 -30.33
C LYS A 315 12.75 4.08 -29.88
N ALA A 316 12.10 3.05 -29.31
CA ALA A 316 12.74 1.82 -28.88
C ALA A 316 13.46 1.11 -30.04
N ASP A 317 12.84 1.04 -31.24
CA ASP A 317 13.44 0.47 -32.43
C ASP A 317 14.80 1.11 -32.74
N LYS A 318 14.87 2.44 -32.73
CA LYS A 318 16.10 3.20 -32.99
C LYS A 318 17.17 2.96 -31.93
N LEU A 319 16.77 2.99 -30.64
CA LEU A 319 17.70 2.81 -29.52
C LEU A 319 18.25 1.40 -29.46
N MET A 320 17.43 0.38 -29.66
CA MET A 320 17.84 -1.01 -29.66
C MET A 320 18.80 -1.33 -30.81
N LYS A 321 18.51 -0.82 -32.03
CA LYS A 321 19.44 -0.95 -33.16
C LYS A 321 20.80 -0.33 -32.85
N LYS A 322 20.81 0.87 -32.24
CA LYS A 322 22.03 1.55 -31.78
C LYS A 322 22.79 0.73 -30.72
N ALA A 323 22.06 0.03 -29.84
CA ALA A 323 22.63 -0.82 -28.81
C ALA A 323 23.09 -2.21 -29.30
N GLY A 324 22.98 -2.50 -30.62
CA GLY A 324 23.41 -3.76 -31.21
C GLY A 324 22.30 -4.82 -31.41
N TYR A 325 21.11 -4.59 -30.87
CA TYR A 325 19.94 -5.46 -31.06
C TYR A 325 19.20 -5.05 -32.34
N SER A 326 19.63 -5.53 -33.52
CA SER A 326 19.13 -5.06 -34.82
C SER A 326 18.20 -6.03 -35.55
N LYS A 327 18.10 -7.29 -35.10
CA LYS A 327 17.34 -8.35 -35.80
C LYS A 327 15.91 -8.48 -35.26
N GLY A 328 14.94 -8.70 -36.17
CA GLY A 328 13.55 -8.98 -35.82
C GLY A 328 12.72 -7.74 -35.48
N THR A 329 11.55 -7.94 -34.92
CA THR A 329 10.62 -6.91 -34.41
C THR A 329 11.14 -6.26 -33.14
N VAL A 330 10.52 -5.16 -32.70
CA VAL A 330 10.85 -4.51 -31.42
C VAL A 330 10.66 -5.49 -30.25
N GLY A 331 9.59 -6.30 -30.26
CA GLY A 331 9.32 -7.31 -29.23
C GLY A 331 10.39 -8.40 -29.18
N GLU A 332 10.80 -8.94 -30.34
CA GLU A 332 11.87 -9.95 -30.42
C GLU A 332 13.22 -9.39 -29.94
N ARG A 333 13.50 -8.12 -30.22
CA ARG A 333 14.72 -7.45 -29.72
C ARG A 333 14.67 -7.23 -28.20
N TYR A 334 13.49 -6.90 -27.64
CA TYR A 334 13.31 -6.84 -26.19
C TYR A 334 13.57 -8.20 -25.57
N ALA A 335 13.01 -9.27 -26.15
CA ALA A 335 13.26 -10.63 -25.68
C ALA A 335 14.75 -11.00 -25.73
N ALA A 336 15.44 -10.64 -26.84
CA ALA A 336 16.88 -10.87 -26.98
C ALA A 336 17.70 -10.06 -25.96
N MET A 337 17.33 -8.81 -25.70
CA MET A 337 17.98 -7.97 -24.71
C MET A 337 17.76 -8.51 -23.28
N ILE A 338 16.52 -8.93 -22.97
CA ILE A 338 16.21 -9.55 -21.67
C ILE A 338 16.94 -10.88 -21.50
N ALA A 339 17.17 -11.65 -22.57
CA ALA A 339 17.89 -12.91 -22.52
C ALA A 339 19.42 -12.74 -22.47
N ASP A 340 19.96 -11.54 -22.71
CA ASP A 340 21.40 -11.30 -22.73
C ASP A 340 21.97 -11.35 -21.29
N PRO A 341 22.87 -12.31 -20.99
CA PRO A 341 23.48 -12.43 -19.65
C PRO A 341 24.17 -11.16 -19.17
N LYS A 342 24.61 -10.27 -20.09
CA LYS A 342 25.22 -8.98 -19.73
C LYS A 342 24.26 -8.01 -19.07
N GLN A 343 22.95 -8.22 -19.22
CA GLN A 343 21.89 -7.38 -18.65
C GLN A 343 21.40 -7.88 -17.30
N HIS A 344 21.93 -9.02 -16.81
CA HIS A 344 21.44 -9.68 -15.61
C HIS A 344 22.53 -9.87 -14.57
N TRP A 345 22.13 -9.74 -13.33
CA TRP A 345 22.88 -10.30 -12.20
C TRP A 345 22.53 -11.79 -12.05
N PRO A 346 23.46 -12.62 -11.52
CA PRO A 346 23.16 -14.03 -11.25
C PRO A 346 21.92 -14.14 -10.34
N ASN A 347 20.99 -15.03 -10.69
CA ASN A 347 19.80 -15.28 -9.87
C ASN A 347 20.10 -16.27 -8.74
N THR A 348 21.10 -15.94 -7.92
CA THR A 348 21.48 -16.61 -6.68
C THR A 348 21.37 -15.62 -5.53
N ASP A 349 21.42 -16.09 -4.28
CA ASP A 349 21.39 -15.17 -3.13
C ASP A 349 22.61 -14.24 -3.13
N GLU A 350 23.80 -14.75 -3.51
CA GLU A 350 25.03 -13.95 -3.64
C GLU A 350 24.93 -12.92 -4.77
N GLY A 351 24.33 -13.30 -5.91
CA GLY A 351 24.11 -12.38 -7.03
C GLY A 351 23.12 -11.26 -6.69
N LYS A 352 22.05 -11.59 -5.95
CA LYS A 352 21.10 -10.60 -5.44
C LYS A 352 21.74 -9.64 -4.45
N GLU A 353 22.58 -10.14 -3.54
CA GLU A 353 23.31 -9.29 -2.59
C GLU A 353 24.29 -8.35 -3.32
N ALA A 354 25.02 -8.86 -4.30
CA ALA A 354 25.90 -8.03 -5.13
C ALA A 354 25.13 -6.93 -5.89
N LEU A 355 23.92 -7.23 -6.40
CA LEU A 355 23.04 -6.24 -7.00
C LEU A 355 22.65 -5.15 -5.98
N LEU A 356 22.23 -5.52 -4.77
CA LEU A 356 21.84 -4.58 -3.71
C LEU A 356 23.01 -3.66 -3.32
N VAL A 357 24.20 -4.20 -3.17
CA VAL A 357 25.42 -3.42 -2.92
C VAL A 357 25.65 -2.40 -4.05
N SER A 358 25.60 -2.84 -5.31
CA SER A 358 25.76 -1.96 -6.47
C SER A 358 24.73 -0.82 -6.52
N LEU A 359 23.46 -1.14 -6.24
CA LEU A 359 22.37 -0.15 -6.24
C LEU A 359 22.54 0.87 -5.11
N ASN A 360 22.91 0.43 -3.91
CA ASN A 360 23.16 1.34 -2.79
C ASN A 360 24.39 2.24 -3.04
N GLU A 361 25.44 1.75 -3.70
CA GLU A 361 26.56 2.59 -4.14
C GLU A 361 26.14 3.64 -5.19
N GLN A 362 25.23 3.31 -6.09
CA GLN A 362 24.67 4.28 -7.04
C GLN A 362 23.85 5.37 -6.32
N VAL A 363 23.02 4.99 -5.34
CA VAL A 363 22.30 5.97 -4.49
C VAL A 363 23.28 6.90 -3.79
N LYS A 364 24.33 6.35 -3.20
CA LYS A 364 25.38 7.13 -2.53
C LYS A 364 26.10 8.09 -3.48
N ALA A 365 26.38 7.67 -4.72
CA ALA A 365 27.02 8.47 -5.73
C ALA A 365 26.14 9.59 -6.30
N ILE A 366 24.82 9.40 -6.38
CA ILE A 366 23.90 10.42 -6.91
C ILE A 366 23.46 11.43 -5.83
N THR A 367 23.37 11.03 -4.57
CA THR A 367 22.85 11.85 -3.47
C THR A 367 23.50 13.26 -3.40
N PRO A 368 24.83 13.43 -3.49
CA PRO A 368 25.44 14.76 -3.47
C PRO A 368 25.08 15.66 -4.67
N LYS A 369 24.53 15.06 -5.73
CA LYS A 369 24.16 15.79 -6.95
C LYS A 369 22.71 16.28 -6.92
N LEU A 370 21.89 15.75 -6.03
CA LEU A 370 20.44 16.01 -6.02
C LEU A 370 20.11 17.49 -5.75
N SER A 371 20.89 18.19 -4.93
CA SER A 371 20.71 19.62 -4.65
C SER A 371 20.82 20.53 -5.88
N LYS A 372 21.40 20.03 -6.98
CA LYS A 372 21.49 20.78 -8.25
C LYS A 372 20.18 20.75 -9.05
N TYR A 373 19.30 19.77 -8.75
CA TYR A 373 18.09 19.50 -9.50
C TYR A 373 16.81 19.72 -8.70
N PHE A 374 16.90 19.70 -7.36
CA PHE A 374 15.75 19.81 -6.46
C PHE A 374 15.99 20.94 -5.46
N GLY A 375 15.01 21.84 -5.34
CA GLY A 375 15.06 22.97 -4.41
C GLY A 375 14.94 22.54 -2.94
N GLN A 376 14.31 21.39 -2.67
CA GLN A 376 14.16 20.82 -1.34
C GLN A 376 14.42 19.32 -1.39
N LEU A 377 15.23 18.83 -0.46
CA LEU A 377 15.57 17.41 -0.34
C LEU A 377 14.95 16.82 0.93
N PRO A 378 14.57 15.52 0.92
CA PRO A 378 14.22 14.80 2.12
C PRO A 378 15.37 14.81 3.14
N LYS A 379 15.03 14.83 4.43
CA LYS A 379 16.04 14.77 5.50
C LYS A 379 16.58 13.36 5.71
N ALA A 380 15.72 12.36 5.56
CA ALA A 380 16.08 10.96 5.72
C ALA A 380 16.77 10.41 4.47
N PRO A 381 17.76 9.52 4.61
CA PRO A 381 18.36 8.81 3.49
C PRO A 381 17.40 7.79 2.89
N VAL A 382 17.76 7.28 1.71
CA VAL A 382 17.09 6.11 1.09
C VAL A 382 18.03 4.92 1.10
N GLU A 383 17.48 3.73 1.33
CA GLU A 383 18.18 2.46 1.34
C GLU A 383 17.46 1.48 0.43
N ILE A 384 18.21 0.71 -0.34
CA ILE A 384 17.66 -0.34 -1.21
C ILE A 384 17.81 -1.68 -0.51
N ARG A 385 16.70 -2.40 -0.31
CA ARG A 385 16.64 -3.70 0.38
C ARG A 385 15.91 -4.75 -0.46
N ARG A 386 16.25 -6.00 -0.22
CA ARG A 386 15.51 -7.13 -0.77
C ARG A 386 14.14 -7.25 -0.12
N VAL A 387 13.14 -7.58 -0.92
CA VAL A 387 11.81 -7.98 -0.44
C VAL A 387 11.92 -9.26 0.40
N PRO A 388 11.14 -9.41 1.48
CA PRO A 388 11.12 -10.64 2.27
C PRO A 388 10.92 -11.88 1.39
N LYS A 389 11.73 -12.94 1.60
CA LYS A 389 11.73 -14.15 0.76
C LYS A 389 10.34 -14.80 0.65
N ALA A 390 9.53 -14.75 1.70
CA ALA A 390 8.19 -15.34 1.73
C ALA A 390 7.22 -14.75 0.69
N ILE A 391 7.40 -13.47 0.33
CA ILE A 391 6.54 -12.78 -0.63
C ILE A 391 7.24 -12.46 -1.96
N GLU A 392 8.53 -12.77 -2.10
CA GLU A 392 9.36 -12.42 -3.26
C GLU A 392 8.76 -12.93 -4.59
N ALA A 393 8.25 -14.16 -4.62
CA ALA A 393 7.71 -14.79 -5.82
C ALA A 393 6.48 -14.08 -6.41
N GLY A 394 5.75 -13.30 -5.62
CA GLY A 394 4.56 -12.55 -6.06
C GLY A 394 4.70 -11.04 -5.95
N ALA A 395 5.85 -10.56 -5.49
CA ALA A 395 6.10 -9.15 -5.29
C ALA A 395 6.24 -8.41 -6.64
N PRO A 396 5.84 -7.12 -6.71
CA PRO A 396 6.22 -6.27 -7.84
C PRO A 396 7.73 -6.08 -7.90
N GLY A 397 8.26 -5.70 -9.07
CA GLY A 397 9.70 -5.56 -9.30
C GLY A 397 10.44 -4.57 -8.38
N GLY A 398 9.70 -3.71 -7.69
CA GLY A 398 10.20 -2.82 -6.65
C GLY A 398 9.11 -1.92 -6.11
N TYR A 399 9.29 -1.41 -4.88
CA TYR A 399 8.37 -0.48 -4.25
C TYR A 399 9.08 0.35 -3.17
N TYR A 400 8.54 1.51 -2.89
CA TYR A 400 9.12 2.47 -1.95
C TYR A 400 8.29 2.58 -0.67
N ASN A 401 8.96 2.49 0.48
CA ASN A 401 8.44 2.83 1.79
C ASN A 401 8.99 4.20 2.20
N SER A 402 8.11 5.14 2.47
CA SER A 402 8.51 6.49 2.91
C SER A 402 9.26 6.44 4.24
N PRO A 403 10.23 7.35 4.48
CA PRO A 403 10.90 7.49 5.76
C PRO A 403 9.93 7.97 6.84
N SER A 404 10.32 7.82 8.12
CA SER A 404 9.62 8.49 9.22
C SER A 404 9.82 10.00 9.16
N LEU A 405 8.85 10.77 9.70
CA LEU A 405 8.92 12.24 9.73
C LEU A 405 10.07 12.75 10.61
N ASP A 406 10.43 11.99 11.66
CA ASP A 406 11.57 12.30 12.53
C ASP A 406 12.93 11.95 11.90
N GLY A 407 12.93 11.30 10.73
CA GLY A 407 14.12 10.92 9.96
C GLY A 407 14.92 9.74 10.52
N LYS A 408 14.45 9.08 11.59
CA LYS A 408 15.16 7.94 12.20
C LYS A 408 15.07 6.68 11.34
N ARG A 409 13.90 6.46 10.72
CA ARG A 409 13.73 5.37 9.77
C ARG A 409 14.01 5.89 8.36
N PRO A 410 14.92 5.27 7.59
CA PRO A 410 15.19 5.65 6.20
C PRO A 410 13.99 5.39 5.29
N GLY A 411 13.96 6.01 4.13
CA GLY A 411 13.17 5.54 3.01
C GLY A 411 13.72 4.20 2.53
N ILE A 412 12.85 3.24 2.24
CA ILE A 412 13.26 1.89 1.81
C ILE A 412 12.66 1.63 0.41
N TYR A 413 13.52 1.31 -0.54
CA TYR A 413 13.11 0.88 -1.89
C TYR A 413 13.42 -0.60 -2.10
#